data_2f30872ff315ce7415320e45437204fd
#
_entry.id   2f30872ff315ce7415320e45437204fd
#
_cell.length_a   1.000
_cell.length_b   1.000
_cell.length_c   1.000
_cell.angle_alpha   90.00
_cell.angle_beta   90.00
_cell.angle_gamma   90.00
#
_symmetry.space_group_name_H-M   'P 1'
#
loop_
_entity.id
_entity.type
_entity.pdbx_description
1 polymer ?
#
loop_
_entity_poly.entity_id
_entity_poly.type
_entity_poly.pdbx_seq_one_letter_code
_entity_poly.pdbx_strand_id
1 'polypeptide(L)'
;MGVIVNKRLDDVELPELLKQLDIDPQDSANETPVFFGGPVQTERGVVLHTLDYRLNTTIELAPDLGLTATKDVLVDIGGKEPKRSPPRAFLLAIGHAGWGAGQLEQEIAMNAWVHCSPEEAIIFDGAETDSWKRALAKLGVTSAMLSPEWASLRRDDQPLN
;
A
#
# COMPACT_ATOMS: atom_id res chain seq x y z
N MET A 1 1.23 2.87 12.63
CA MET A 1 1.35 3.24 11.20
C MET A 1 0.70 2.16 10.35
N GLY A 2 -0.02 2.53 9.28
CA GLY A 2 -0.60 1.61 8.30
C GLY A 2 -0.44 2.17 6.88
N VAL A 3 -0.61 1.33 5.87
CA VAL A 3 -0.53 1.72 4.46
C VAL A 3 -1.82 1.27 3.76
N ILE A 4 -2.49 2.20 3.08
CA ILE A 4 -3.62 1.89 2.22
C ILE A 4 -3.06 1.23 0.96
N VAL A 5 -3.55 0.03 0.62
CA VAL A 5 -3.00 -0.79 -0.48
C VAL A 5 -3.91 -0.87 -1.69
N ASN A 6 -5.09 -0.28 -1.64
CA ASN A 6 -6.12 -0.40 -2.67
C ASN A 6 -6.67 0.94 -3.18
N LYS A 7 -5.89 2.00 -3.09
CA LYS A 7 -6.24 3.32 -3.65
C LYS A 7 -5.12 3.79 -4.58
N ARG A 8 -5.29 3.55 -5.87
CA ARG A 8 -4.33 3.97 -6.90
C ARG A 8 -4.36 5.49 -7.07
N LEU A 9 -3.21 6.06 -7.41
CA LEU A 9 -3.06 7.44 -7.86
C LEU A 9 -2.91 7.43 -9.38
N ASP A 10 -3.92 7.93 -10.10
CA ASP A 10 -3.92 7.93 -11.57
C ASP A 10 -3.05 9.05 -12.15
N ASP A 11 -2.86 10.14 -11.38
CA ASP A 11 -2.09 11.33 -11.79
C ASP A 11 -0.63 11.29 -11.35
N VAL A 12 -0.13 10.16 -10.83
CA VAL A 12 1.24 10.01 -10.33
C VAL A 12 1.91 8.82 -10.98
N GLU A 13 3.00 9.09 -11.69
CA GLU A 13 3.79 8.06 -12.38
C GLU A 13 5.13 7.82 -11.68
N LEU A 14 5.52 6.55 -11.54
CA LEU A 14 6.80 6.19 -10.92
C LEU A 14 8.01 6.85 -11.58
N PRO A 15 8.12 6.94 -12.93
CA PRO A 15 9.27 7.61 -13.56
C PRO A 15 9.44 9.07 -13.15
N GLU A 16 8.35 9.80 -12.92
CA GLU A 16 8.42 11.19 -12.48
C GLU A 16 8.94 11.30 -11.04
N LEU A 17 8.48 10.41 -10.16
CA LEU A 17 8.98 10.33 -8.79
C LEU A 17 10.47 9.96 -8.75
N LEU A 18 10.90 9.03 -9.59
CA LEU A 18 12.31 8.63 -9.67
C LEU A 18 13.20 9.81 -10.12
N LYS A 19 12.77 10.57 -11.13
CA LYS A 19 13.48 11.76 -11.61
C LYS A 19 13.62 12.82 -10.51
N GLN A 20 12.58 13.05 -9.69
CA GLN A 20 12.63 13.97 -8.55
C GLN A 20 13.66 13.55 -7.49
N LEU A 21 13.99 12.27 -7.45
CA LEU A 21 14.99 11.70 -6.53
C LEU A 21 16.36 11.51 -7.19
N ASP A 22 16.61 12.08 -8.38
CA ASP A 22 17.83 11.87 -9.17
C ASP A 22 18.10 10.37 -9.44
N ILE A 23 17.06 9.64 -9.81
CA ILE A 23 17.13 8.24 -10.26
C ILE A 23 16.69 8.21 -11.73
N ASP A 24 17.54 7.71 -12.62
CA ASP A 24 17.20 7.47 -14.02
C ASP A 24 16.21 6.29 -14.11
N PRO A 25 14.97 6.50 -14.60
CA PRO A 25 13.98 5.42 -14.67
C PRO A 25 14.26 4.44 -15.79
N GLN A 26 14.01 3.15 -15.56
CA GLN A 26 13.94 2.15 -16.61
C GLN A 26 12.57 2.20 -17.31
N ASP A 27 12.48 1.64 -18.54
CA ASP A 27 11.26 1.71 -19.36
C ASP A 27 10.06 1.02 -18.68
N SER A 28 10.29 -0.09 -17.98
CA SER A 28 9.24 -0.81 -17.23
C SER A 28 8.70 -0.06 -16.02
N ALA A 29 9.36 1.01 -15.56
CA ALA A 29 8.84 1.85 -14.48
C ALA A 29 7.50 2.53 -14.83
N ASN A 30 7.22 2.73 -16.13
CA ASN A 30 5.95 3.28 -16.60
C ASN A 30 4.73 2.40 -16.30
N GLU A 31 4.93 1.09 -16.13
CA GLU A 31 3.87 0.12 -15.88
C GLU A 31 3.59 -0.07 -14.38
N THR A 32 4.43 0.51 -13.52
CA THR A 32 4.32 0.35 -12.07
C THR A 32 3.32 1.34 -11.48
N PRO A 33 2.19 0.87 -10.93
CA PRO A 33 1.21 1.75 -10.32
C PRO A 33 1.73 2.34 -9.00
N VAL A 34 1.33 3.58 -8.73
CA VAL A 34 1.59 4.25 -7.46
C VAL A 34 0.28 4.35 -6.68
N PHE A 35 0.32 4.08 -5.38
CA PHE A 35 -0.85 4.06 -4.52
C PHE A 35 -0.81 5.20 -3.49
N PHE A 36 -1.99 5.63 -3.05
CA PHE A 36 -2.15 6.52 -1.92
C PHE A 36 -2.09 5.70 -0.63
N GLY A 37 -0.97 5.75 0.07
CA GLY A 37 -0.77 5.00 1.31
C GLY A 37 -1.42 5.62 2.55
N GLY A 38 -1.75 6.91 2.50
CA GLY A 38 -2.39 7.64 3.60
C GLY A 38 -2.02 9.11 3.65
N PRO A 39 -2.67 9.88 4.55
CA PRO A 39 -2.55 11.35 4.58
C PRO A 39 -1.30 11.89 5.27
N VAL A 40 -0.49 11.02 5.90
CA VAL A 40 0.70 11.44 6.66
C VAL A 40 1.94 11.27 5.81
N GLN A 41 2.81 12.30 5.78
CA GLN A 41 4.07 12.31 5.01
C GLN A 41 3.88 11.94 3.53
N THR A 42 2.99 12.64 2.86
CA THR A 42 2.66 12.41 1.43
C THR A 42 3.82 12.71 0.48
N GLU A 43 4.92 13.26 0.96
CA GLU A 43 6.18 13.43 0.24
C GLU A 43 7.10 12.20 0.31
N ARG A 44 6.72 11.16 1.07
CA ARG A 44 7.53 9.95 1.26
C ARG A 44 6.88 8.73 0.64
N GLY A 45 7.65 8.02 -0.18
CA GLY A 45 7.29 6.72 -0.69
C GLY A 45 7.63 5.60 0.31
N VAL A 46 6.75 4.61 0.38
CA VAL A 46 6.97 3.34 1.07
C VAL A 46 6.70 2.19 0.12
N VAL A 47 7.51 1.16 0.18
CA VAL A 47 7.36 -0.04 -0.65
C VAL A 47 7.03 -1.21 0.25
N LEU A 48 5.82 -1.77 0.10
CA LEU A 48 5.49 -3.10 0.60
C LEU A 48 6.03 -4.13 -0.41
N HIS A 49 6.63 -5.21 0.06
CA HIS A 49 7.22 -6.20 -0.84
C HIS A 49 7.36 -7.59 -0.19
N THR A 50 7.53 -8.59 -1.03
CA THR A 50 7.86 -9.95 -0.60
C THR A 50 9.28 -10.01 -0.02
N LEU A 51 9.50 -10.90 0.98
CA LEU A 51 10.78 -10.98 1.71
C LEU A 51 11.89 -11.79 1.01
N ASP A 52 11.70 -12.15 -0.27
CA ASP A 52 12.78 -12.55 -1.17
C ASP A 52 13.75 -11.38 -1.45
N TYR A 53 13.31 -10.15 -1.18
CA TYR A 53 14.09 -8.92 -1.20
C TYR A 53 14.24 -8.35 0.22
N ARG A 54 15.50 -8.01 0.62
CA ARG A 54 15.79 -7.43 1.93
C ARG A 54 16.90 -6.40 1.86
N LEU A 55 16.69 -5.28 2.51
CA LEU A 55 17.71 -4.30 2.87
C LEU A 55 17.88 -4.27 4.39
N ASN A 56 18.96 -3.67 4.87
CA ASN A 56 19.17 -3.46 6.32
C ASN A 56 18.09 -2.58 6.94
N THR A 57 17.36 -1.81 6.11
CA THR A 57 16.27 -0.91 6.48
C THR A 57 14.88 -1.54 6.31
N THR A 58 14.80 -2.78 5.84
CA THR A 58 13.54 -3.50 5.69
C THR A 58 12.95 -3.83 7.06
N ILE A 59 11.71 -3.44 7.27
CA ILE A 59 10.90 -3.82 8.44
C ILE A 59 10.07 -5.04 8.04
N GLU A 60 10.23 -6.14 8.75
CA GLU A 60 9.40 -7.33 8.57
C GLU A 60 8.05 -7.11 9.27
N LEU A 61 6.96 -7.17 8.51
CA LEU A 61 5.60 -6.95 9.00
C LEU A 61 4.90 -8.27 9.33
N ALA A 62 5.16 -9.31 8.53
CA ALA A 62 4.59 -10.65 8.67
C ALA A 62 5.51 -11.65 7.96
N PRO A 63 5.31 -12.96 8.11
CA PRO A 63 5.96 -13.94 7.25
C PRO A 63 5.75 -13.56 5.77
N ASP A 64 6.82 -13.50 5.00
CA ASP A 64 6.85 -13.14 3.58
C ASP A 64 6.44 -11.70 3.21
N LEU A 65 6.22 -10.80 4.17
CA LEU A 65 5.86 -9.39 3.94
C LEU A 65 6.83 -8.44 4.62
N GLY A 66 7.45 -7.57 3.83
CA GLY A 66 8.36 -6.51 4.27
C GLY A 66 7.88 -5.12 3.86
N LEU A 67 8.41 -4.11 4.53
CA LEU A 67 8.24 -2.70 4.20
C LEU A 67 9.60 -2.03 4.16
N THR A 68 9.89 -1.30 3.10
CA THR A 68 11.11 -0.49 2.95
C THR A 68 10.75 0.91 2.47
N ALA A 69 11.35 1.93 3.09
CA ALA A 69 11.07 3.34 2.80
C ALA A 69 12.35 4.13 2.48
N THR A 70 13.28 3.52 1.76
CA THR A 70 14.57 4.14 1.38
C THR A 70 14.70 4.27 -0.13
N LYS A 71 15.53 5.22 -0.58
CA LYS A 71 15.83 5.43 -2.00
C LYS A 71 16.36 4.15 -2.69
N ASP A 72 17.09 3.31 -1.97
CA ASP A 72 17.70 2.10 -2.55
C ASP A 72 16.67 1.13 -3.13
N VAL A 73 15.52 0.92 -2.46
CA VAL A 73 14.47 0.05 -3.00
C VAL A 73 13.88 0.64 -4.28
N LEU A 74 13.76 1.97 -4.39
CA LEU A 74 13.26 2.63 -5.60
C LEU A 74 14.22 2.48 -6.77
N VAL A 75 15.54 2.51 -6.51
CA VAL A 75 16.57 2.20 -7.52
C VAL A 75 16.42 0.76 -8.02
N ASP A 76 16.20 -0.20 -7.11
CA ASP A 76 16.13 -1.60 -7.48
C ASP A 76 14.83 -1.99 -8.20
N ILE A 77 13.69 -1.28 -7.96
CA ILE A 77 12.40 -1.57 -8.61
C ILE A 77 12.15 -0.78 -9.90
N GLY A 78 12.75 0.39 -10.05
CA GLY A 78 12.41 1.30 -11.16
C GLY A 78 13.58 2.01 -11.82
N GLY A 79 14.78 1.94 -11.24
CA GLY A 79 15.98 2.58 -11.80
C GLY A 79 16.61 1.78 -12.94
N LYS A 80 17.31 2.48 -13.83
CA LYS A 80 18.08 1.86 -14.92
C LYS A 80 19.24 0.98 -14.47
N GLU A 81 19.81 1.32 -13.31
CA GLU A 81 20.99 0.63 -12.76
C GLU A 81 20.66 0.04 -11.39
N PRO A 82 19.81 -1.01 -11.34
CA PRO A 82 19.48 -1.67 -10.09
C PRO A 82 20.72 -2.36 -9.50
N LYS A 83 20.88 -2.26 -8.20
CA LYS A 83 21.98 -2.92 -7.47
C LYS A 83 21.62 -4.36 -7.10
N ARG A 84 20.32 -4.69 -7.11
CA ARG A 84 19.77 -6.01 -6.76
C ARG A 84 18.59 -6.34 -7.66
N SER A 85 18.25 -7.61 -7.76
CA SER A 85 16.98 -8.02 -8.34
C SER A 85 15.84 -7.42 -7.53
N PRO A 86 14.80 -6.88 -8.18
CA PRO A 86 13.63 -6.38 -7.48
C PRO A 86 12.89 -7.52 -6.74
N PRO A 87 12.09 -7.20 -5.74
CA PRO A 87 11.22 -8.20 -5.11
C PRO A 87 10.26 -8.82 -6.12
N ARG A 88 9.88 -10.08 -5.88
CA ARG A 88 8.94 -10.82 -6.73
C ARG A 88 7.57 -10.13 -6.86
N ALA A 89 7.08 -9.59 -5.75
CA ALA A 89 5.89 -8.76 -5.73
C ALA A 89 6.12 -7.54 -4.83
N PHE A 90 5.62 -6.40 -5.27
CA PHE A 90 5.71 -5.16 -4.50
C PHE A 90 4.56 -4.20 -4.83
N LEU A 91 4.35 -3.24 -3.92
CA LEU A 91 3.41 -2.15 -4.05
C LEU A 91 4.10 -0.87 -3.55
N LEU A 92 4.17 0.14 -4.41
CA LEU A 92 4.66 1.47 -4.04
C LEU A 92 3.49 2.34 -3.59
N ALA A 93 3.56 2.87 -2.37
CA ALA A 93 2.59 3.81 -1.86
C ALA A 93 3.23 5.12 -1.43
N ILE A 94 2.50 6.21 -1.55
CA ILE A 94 2.90 7.56 -1.09
C ILE A 94 2.12 7.88 0.17
N GLY A 95 2.85 8.28 1.23
CA GLY A 95 2.28 8.56 2.53
C GLY A 95 1.85 7.30 3.30
N HIS A 96 1.30 7.51 4.48
CA HIS A 96 0.81 6.44 5.35
C HIS A 96 -0.32 6.94 6.25
N ALA A 97 -1.06 6.02 6.86
CA ALA A 97 -1.98 6.30 7.94
C ALA A 97 -1.26 6.24 9.30
N GLY A 98 -1.61 7.13 10.21
CA GLY A 98 -1.03 7.21 11.53
C GLY A 98 -2.09 7.15 12.61
N TRP A 99 -1.78 6.54 13.74
CA TRP A 99 -2.58 6.53 14.97
C TRP A 99 -1.74 7.01 16.14
N GLY A 100 -2.37 7.70 17.06
CA GLY A 100 -1.79 7.97 18.38
C GLY A 100 -1.63 6.69 19.19
N ALA A 101 -0.87 6.77 20.28
CA ALA A 101 -0.67 5.63 21.19
C ALA A 101 -2.01 5.11 21.73
N GLY A 102 -2.31 3.82 21.52
CA GLY A 102 -3.54 3.17 21.96
C GLY A 102 -4.80 3.49 21.14
N GLN A 103 -4.72 4.39 20.15
CA GLN A 103 -5.87 4.78 19.34
C GLN A 103 -6.37 3.63 18.48
N LEU A 104 -5.49 2.93 17.76
CA LEU A 104 -5.87 1.82 16.89
C LEU A 104 -6.50 0.67 17.71
N GLU A 105 -5.95 0.36 18.84
CA GLU A 105 -6.47 -0.66 19.75
C GLU A 105 -7.88 -0.31 20.26
N GLN A 106 -8.14 0.97 20.55
CA GLN A 106 -9.47 1.45 20.94
C GLN A 106 -10.45 1.35 19.76
N GLU A 107 -10.04 1.74 18.56
CA GLU A 107 -10.87 1.64 17.35
C GLU A 107 -11.22 0.18 17.04
N ILE A 108 -10.28 -0.75 17.19
CA ILE A 108 -10.51 -2.20 17.05
C ILE A 108 -11.51 -2.68 18.09
N ALA A 109 -11.35 -2.27 19.35
CA ALA A 109 -12.26 -2.65 20.45
C ALA A 109 -13.69 -2.13 20.24
N MET A 110 -13.84 -0.99 19.55
CA MET A 110 -15.14 -0.43 19.15
C MET A 110 -15.69 -1.01 17.85
N ASN A 111 -15.08 -2.06 17.29
CA ASN A 111 -15.42 -2.66 16.00
C ASN A 111 -15.38 -1.69 14.79
N ALA A 112 -14.57 -0.63 14.89
CA ALA A 112 -14.34 0.28 13.76
C ALA A 112 -13.47 -0.36 12.66
N TRP A 113 -12.74 -1.42 12.99
CA TRP A 113 -11.87 -2.18 12.08
C TRP A 113 -12.22 -3.66 12.07
N VAL A 114 -12.19 -4.23 10.89
CA VAL A 114 -12.21 -5.68 10.68
C VAL A 114 -10.80 -6.08 10.23
N HIS A 115 -10.20 -7.08 10.87
CA HIS A 115 -8.83 -7.49 10.57
C HIS A 115 -8.74 -8.96 10.18
N CYS A 116 -7.81 -9.27 9.29
CA CYS A 116 -7.49 -10.65 8.87
C CYS A 116 -5.98 -10.82 8.71
N SER A 117 -5.53 -12.06 8.65
CA SER A 117 -4.12 -12.36 8.32
C SER A 117 -3.79 -11.86 6.91
N PRO A 118 -2.60 -11.28 6.68
CA PRO A 118 -2.19 -10.83 5.36
C PRO A 118 -2.12 -12.00 4.37
N GLU A 119 -2.50 -11.74 3.11
CA GLU A 119 -2.29 -12.62 1.98
C GLU A 119 -1.73 -11.82 0.82
N GLU A 120 -0.75 -12.39 0.17
CA GLU A 120 -0.05 -11.78 -0.95
C GLU A 120 -1.00 -11.38 -2.07
N ALA A 121 -1.93 -12.28 -2.43
CA ALA A 121 -2.95 -12.03 -3.45
C ALA A 121 -3.92 -10.88 -3.10
N ILE A 122 -4.14 -10.59 -1.82
CA ILE A 122 -4.96 -9.46 -1.38
C ILE A 122 -4.20 -8.14 -1.47
N ILE A 123 -2.89 -8.19 -1.19
CA ILE A 123 -2.04 -6.99 -1.10
C ILE A 123 -1.52 -6.57 -2.47
N PHE A 124 -1.06 -7.50 -3.31
CA PHE A 124 -0.30 -7.20 -4.53
C PHE A 124 -1.05 -7.40 -5.83
N ASP A 125 -2.19 -8.13 -5.86
CA ASP A 125 -2.92 -8.40 -7.12
C ASP A 125 -3.72 -7.19 -7.67
N GLY A 126 -3.54 -6.01 -7.10
CA GLY A 126 -3.77 -4.70 -7.72
C GLY A 126 -5.20 -4.31 -8.13
N ALA A 127 -6.19 -5.14 -7.93
CA ALA A 127 -7.58 -4.80 -8.24
C ALA A 127 -8.21 -4.02 -7.07
N GLU A 128 -8.23 -2.71 -7.16
CA GLU A 128 -8.66 -1.77 -6.10
C GLU A 128 -9.98 -2.14 -5.42
N THR A 129 -10.95 -2.59 -6.20
CA THR A 129 -12.28 -2.95 -5.71
C THR A 129 -12.36 -4.35 -5.11
N ASP A 130 -11.45 -5.26 -5.47
CA ASP A 130 -11.53 -6.66 -5.09
C ASP A 130 -10.74 -7.00 -3.82
N SER A 131 -9.65 -6.27 -3.51
CA SER A 131 -8.84 -6.50 -2.31
C SER A 131 -9.67 -6.44 -1.02
N TRP A 132 -10.55 -5.45 -0.90
CA TRP A 132 -11.45 -5.33 0.25
C TRP A 132 -12.47 -6.47 0.32
N LYS A 133 -13.09 -6.85 -0.82
CA LYS A 133 -14.04 -7.97 -0.88
C LYS A 133 -13.36 -9.29 -0.56
N ARG A 134 -12.14 -9.51 -1.06
CA ARG A 134 -11.33 -10.69 -0.76
C ARG A 134 -11.00 -10.79 0.74
N ALA A 135 -10.60 -9.67 1.36
CA ALA A 135 -10.33 -9.61 2.79
C ALA A 135 -11.58 -9.94 3.62
N LEU A 136 -12.76 -9.42 3.25
CA LEU A 136 -14.03 -9.78 3.90
C LEU A 136 -14.41 -11.23 3.68
N ALA A 137 -14.28 -11.75 2.47
CA ALA A 137 -14.60 -13.13 2.14
C ALA A 137 -13.76 -14.13 2.97
N LYS A 138 -12.50 -13.79 3.23
CA LYS A 138 -11.61 -14.56 4.12
C LYS A 138 -12.16 -14.71 5.54
N LEU A 139 -12.95 -13.75 5.99
CA LEU A 139 -13.60 -13.74 7.30
C LEU A 139 -15.03 -14.32 7.27
N GLY A 140 -15.47 -14.81 6.10
CA GLY A 140 -16.84 -15.27 5.92
C GLY A 140 -17.87 -14.14 5.94
N VAL A 141 -17.44 -12.88 5.79
CA VAL A 141 -18.29 -11.69 5.80
C VAL A 141 -18.53 -11.23 4.37
N THR A 142 -19.79 -10.95 4.03
CA THR A 142 -20.13 -10.31 2.76
C THR A 142 -20.40 -8.82 2.99
N SER A 143 -20.26 -8.00 1.95
CA SER A 143 -20.60 -6.58 2.02
C SER A 143 -22.05 -6.31 2.42
N ALA A 144 -22.97 -7.27 2.15
CA ALA A 144 -24.36 -7.19 2.53
C ALA A 144 -24.59 -7.41 4.04
N MET A 145 -23.65 -8.03 4.75
CA MET A 145 -23.71 -8.23 6.21
C MET A 145 -23.19 -7.03 7.01
N LEU A 146 -22.52 -6.10 6.33
CA LEU A 146 -22.09 -4.86 6.95
C LEU A 146 -23.31 -3.93 7.08
N SER A 147 -23.42 -3.23 8.21
CA SER A 147 -24.59 -2.37 8.47
C SER A 147 -24.80 -1.33 7.36
N PRO A 148 -26.06 -0.89 7.11
CA PRO A 148 -26.36 0.12 6.09
C PRO A 148 -25.58 1.44 6.24
N GLU A 149 -25.14 1.77 7.46
CA GLU A 149 -24.32 2.94 7.74
C GLU A 149 -22.96 2.88 7.04
N TRP A 150 -22.32 1.72 6.97
CA TRP A 150 -21.07 1.53 6.21
C TRP A 150 -21.26 1.65 4.69
N ALA A 151 -22.43 1.28 4.18
CA ALA A 151 -22.74 1.42 2.76
C ALA A 151 -23.01 2.89 2.37
N SER A 152 -23.44 3.73 3.30
CA SER A 152 -23.68 5.16 3.06
C SER A 152 -22.38 5.99 3.04
N LEU A 153 -21.37 5.61 3.81
CA LEU A 153 -20.07 6.29 3.83
C LEU A 153 -19.28 6.17 2.52
N ARG A 154 -19.64 5.24 1.63
CA ARG A 154 -19.00 5.08 0.31
C ARG A 154 -19.63 5.90 -0.81
N ARG A 155 -20.74 6.59 -0.58
CA ARG A 155 -21.41 7.37 -1.64
C ARG A 155 -20.93 8.80 -1.77
N ASP A 156 -20.06 9.26 -0.88
CA ASP A 156 -19.50 10.61 -0.92
C ASP A 156 -18.08 10.59 -1.49
N ASP A 157 -17.90 10.02 -2.71
CA ASP A 157 -16.89 10.49 -3.64
C ASP A 157 -17.31 11.87 -4.18
N GLN A 158 -17.45 12.82 -3.28
CA GLN A 158 -17.49 14.24 -3.64
C GLN A 158 -16.04 14.72 -3.68
N PRO A 159 -15.61 15.31 -4.80
CA PRO A 159 -14.32 15.98 -4.84
C PRO A 159 -14.31 17.08 -3.79
N LEU A 160 -13.35 17.03 -2.90
CA LEU A 160 -13.07 18.16 -2.01
C LEU A 160 -12.64 19.34 -2.87
N ASN A 161 -13.49 20.36 -2.95
CA ASN A 161 -13.16 21.69 -3.48
C ASN A 161 -12.05 22.33 -2.65
#